data_e19904b70132d2e3716158660d066e4a
#
_entry.id   e19904b70132d2e3716158660d066e4a
#
_cell.length_a   1.000
_cell.length_b   1.000
_cell.length_c   1.000
_cell.angle_alpha   90.00
_cell.angle_beta   90.00
_cell.angle_gamma   90.00
#
_symmetry.space_group_name_H-M   'P 1'
#
loop_
_entity.id
_entity.type
_entity.pdbx_description
1 polymer ?
#
loop_
_entity_poly.entity_id
_entity_poly.type
_entity_poly.pdbx_seq_one_letter_code
_entity_poly.pdbx_strand_id
1 'polypeptide(L)'
;MAKGILLPSHVPEAFSDRQTLWNAVEKSEKQWNAQLARGFIIALPRELSQEQYEPLIREYCQKQFVSNGMIADYAIHDKGDGNPHAHLMLTMRAMDEKGNWLPKARKIYDLDEHGNKIKLPSGNYKSHKENTVDWNDP
;
A
#
# COMPACT_ATOMS: atom_id res chain seq x y z
N MET A 1 15.11 -5.68 18.45
CA MET A 1 13.80 -5.26 17.92
C MET A 1 13.51 -5.95 16.60
N ALA A 2 12.25 -6.26 16.35
CA ALA A 2 11.84 -6.98 15.15
C ALA A 2 11.48 -6.03 14.02
N LYS A 3 11.76 -6.42 12.80
CA LYS A 3 11.36 -5.72 11.58
C LYS A 3 11.22 -6.71 10.44
N GLY A 4 10.43 -6.37 9.45
CA GLY A 4 10.23 -7.23 8.29
C GLY A 4 9.33 -6.60 7.24
N ILE A 5 9.19 -7.29 6.12
CA ILE A 5 8.33 -6.89 5.02
C ILE A 5 7.43 -8.06 4.66
N LEU A 6 6.12 -7.80 4.60
CA LEU A 6 5.11 -8.77 4.18
C LEU A 6 4.65 -8.45 2.78
N LEU A 7 4.64 -9.44 1.90
CA LEU A 7 4.31 -9.32 0.50
C LEU A 7 3.05 -10.11 0.15
N PRO A 8 2.17 -9.60 -0.73
CA PRO A 8 1.18 -10.44 -1.39
C PRO A 8 1.86 -11.56 -2.19
N SER A 9 1.18 -12.68 -2.36
CA SER A 9 1.76 -13.89 -2.97
C SER A 9 2.26 -13.70 -4.40
N HIS A 10 1.69 -12.76 -5.15
CA HIS A 10 2.06 -12.50 -6.54
C HIS A 10 3.19 -11.47 -6.70
N VAL A 11 3.64 -10.85 -5.61
CA VAL A 11 4.68 -9.81 -5.66
C VAL A 11 6.06 -10.48 -5.69
N PRO A 12 7.02 -9.96 -6.50
CA PRO A 12 8.36 -10.52 -6.54
C PRO A 12 9.04 -10.53 -5.18
N GLU A 13 9.69 -11.64 -4.86
CA GLU A 13 10.35 -11.82 -3.56
C GLU A 13 11.50 -10.83 -3.31
N ALA A 14 12.07 -10.26 -4.39
CA ALA A 14 13.10 -9.23 -4.26
C ALA A 14 12.64 -8.02 -3.43
N PHE A 15 11.33 -7.75 -3.37
CA PHE A 15 10.78 -6.66 -2.58
C PHE A 15 10.71 -6.97 -1.08
N SER A 16 11.12 -8.14 -0.65
CA SER A 16 11.36 -8.40 0.77
C SER A 16 12.61 -7.68 1.29
N ASP A 17 13.46 -7.20 0.39
CA ASP A 17 14.58 -6.31 0.73
C ASP A 17 14.09 -4.86 0.77
N ARG A 18 14.23 -4.22 1.92
CA ARG A 18 13.67 -2.87 2.17
C ARG A 18 14.22 -1.84 1.20
N GLN A 19 15.51 -1.85 0.96
CA GLN A 19 16.13 -0.90 0.04
C GLN A 19 15.63 -1.09 -1.39
N THR A 20 15.53 -2.33 -1.85
CA THR A 20 15.00 -2.67 -3.18
C THR A 20 13.56 -2.19 -3.33
N LEU A 21 12.72 -2.47 -2.32
CA LEU A 21 11.31 -2.07 -2.35
C LEU A 21 11.15 -0.55 -2.45
N TRP A 22 11.77 0.19 -1.52
CA TRP A 22 11.53 1.62 -1.46
C TRP A 22 12.23 2.38 -2.59
N ASN A 23 13.34 1.88 -3.11
CA ASN A 23 13.94 2.42 -4.32
C ASN A 23 13.02 2.22 -5.53
N ALA A 24 12.34 1.08 -5.64
CA ALA A 24 11.38 0.83 -6.71
C ALA A 24 10.16 1.73 -6.59
N VAL A 25 9.64 1.95 -5.38
CA VAL A 25 8.54 2.87 -5.13
C VAL A 25 8.93 4.29 -5.57
N GLU A 26 10.09 4.75 -5.15
CA GLU A 26 10.58 6.08 -5.49
C GLU A 26 10.73 6.27 -7.00
N LYS A 27 11.22 5.27 -7.71
CA LYS A 27 11.34 5.30 -9.17
C LYS A 27 9.99 5.33 -9.88
N SER A 28 8.98 4.68 -9.31
CA SER A 28 7.65 4.63 -9.93
C SER A 28 6.89 5.94 -9.80
N GLU A 29 7.26 6.79 -8.83
CA GLU A 29 6.60 8.06 -8.58
C GLU A 29 7.35 9.16 -9.31
N LYS A 30 6.70 9.77 -10.31
CA LYS A 30 7.33 10.76 -11.20
C LYS A 30 7.09 12.19 -10.78
N GLN A 31 6.04 12.45 -10.00
CA GLN A 31 5.72 13.80 -9.55
C GLN A 31 6.53 14.12 -8.31
N TRP A 32 7.07 15.35 -8.24
CA TRP A 32 7.91 15.77 -7.13
C TRP A 32 7.21 15.73 -5.75
N ASN A 33 5.89 15.89 -5.76
CA ASN A 33 5.07 15.89 -4.54
C ASN A 33 4.30 14.58 -4.34
N ALA A 34 4.69 13.50 -5.02
CA ALA A 34 3.98 12.22 -4.93
C ALA A 34 4.11 11.63 -3.54
N GLN A 35 3.02 11.09 -3.02
CA GLN A 35 3.04 10.33 -1.78
C GLN A 35 3.60 8.94 -2.05
N LEU A 36 4.70 8.59 -1.36
CA LEU A 36 5.42 7.33 -1.60
C LEU A 36 4.88 6.18 -0.75
N ALA A 37 4.35 6.48 0.43
CA ALA A 37 3.88 5.46 1.37
C ALA A 37 2.85 6.05 2.31
N ARG A 38 2.06 5.16 2.94
CA ARG A 38 1.23 5.50 4.09
C ARG A 38 1.92 4.99 5.34
N GLY A 39 2.06 5.85 6.32
CA GLY A 39 2.68 5.50 7.58
C GLY A 39 1.68 5.45 8.73
N PHE A 40 1.84 4.46 9.60
CA PHE A 40 1.04 4.33 10.83
C PHE A 40 1.95 4.02 11.99
N ILE A 41 1.57 4.52 13.17
CA ILE A 41 2.21 4.13 14.43
C ILE A 41 1.12 3.49 15.29
N ILE A 42 1.34 2.24 15.69
CA ILE A 42 0.38 1.47 16.46
C ILE A 42 0.98 1.19 17.84
N ALA A 43 0.25 1.59 18.90
CA ALA A 43 0.62 1.24 20.24
C ALA A 43 0.37 -0.25 20.48
N LEU A 44 1.33 -0.93 21.10
CA LEU A 44 1.24 -2.36 21.39
C LEU A 44 0.78 -2.57 22.82
N PRO A 45 0.02 -3.67 23.10
CA PRO A 45 -0.40 -3.97 24.48
C PRO A 45 0.81 -4.27 25.36
N ARG A 46 0.90 -3.59 26.49
CA ARG A 46 2.01 -3.79 27.45
C ARG A 46 1.94 -5.13 28.16
N GLU A 47 0.77 -5.74 28.17
CA GLU A 47 0.53 -7.05 28.80
C GLU A 47 1.20 -8.20 28.05
N LEU A 48 1.52 -7.99 26.77
CA LEU A 48 2.18 -9.00 25.95
C LEU A 48 3.69 -8.96 26.14
N SER A 49 4.35 -10.12 26.00
CA SER A 49 5.80 -10.18 25.96
C SER A 49 6.33 -9.70 24.62
N GLN A 50 7.61 -9.35 24.58
CA GLN A 50 8.27 -8.95 23.32
C GLN A 50 8.16 -10.03 22.24
N GLU A 51 8.18 -11.29 22.64
CA GLU A 51 8.07 -12.43 21.71
C GLU A 51 6.70 -12.53 21.06
N GLN A 52 5.67 -11.93 21.64
CA GLN A 52 4.31 -11.95 21.11
C GLN A 52 4.02 -10.79 20.17
N TYR A 53 4.84 -9.73 20.17
CA TYR A 53 4.59 -8.54 19.35
C TYR A 53 4.71 -8.81 17.87
N GLU A 54 5.77 -9.49 17.42
CA GLU A 54 5.98 -9.72 15.99
C GLU A 54 4.87 -10.58 15.38
N PRO A 55 4.49 -11.74 15.96
CA PRO A 55 3.36 -12.50 15.42
C PRO A 55 2.07 -11.69 15.35
N LEU A 56 1.80 -10.86 16.37
CA LEU A 56 0.60 -10.02 16.39
C LEU A 56 0.60 -9.01 15.26
N ILE A 57 1.70 -8.30 15.05
CA ILE A 57 1.83 -7.30 13.99
C ILE A 57 1.77 -7.96 12.61
N ARG A 58 2.43 -9.10 12.43
CA ARG A 58 2.39 -9.84 11.15
C ARG A 58 0.97 -10.27 10.81
N GLU A 59 0.23 -10.81 11.77
CA GLU A 59 -1.16 -11.20 11.54
C GLU A 59 -2.04 -10.01 11.22
N TYR A 60 -1.89 -8.92 11.96
CA TYR A 60 -2.65 -7.69 11.71
C TYR A 60 -2.38 -7.15 10.29
N CYS A 61 -1.11 -7.03 9.91
CA CYS A 61 -0.74 -6.54 8.58
C CYS A 61 -1.24 -7.47 7.47
N GLN A 62 -1.14 -8.79 7.69
CA GLN A 62 -1.61 -9.77 6.71
C GLN A 62 -3.10 -9.64 6.45
N LYS A 63 -3.90 -9.50 7.51
CA LYS A 63 -5.35 -9.41 7.38
C LYS A 63 -5.83 -8.06 6.87
N GLN A 64 -5.21 -6.97 7.32
CA GLN A 64 -5.71 -5.63 7.04
C GLN A 64 -5.15 -5.02 5.75
N PHE A 65 -3.92 -5.35 5.40
CA PHE A 65 -3.21 -4.68 4.31
C PHE A 65 -2.76 -5.63 3.21
N VAL A 66 -2.04 -6.69 3.56
CA VAL A 66 -1.44 -7.58 2.55
C VAL A 66 -2.51 -8.35 1.77
N SER A 67 -3.58 -8.76 2.43
CA SER A 67 -4.71 -9.43 1.78
C SER A 67 -5.41 -8.52 0.75
N ASN A 68 -5.26 -7.20 0.89
CA ASN A 68 -5.80 -6.21 -0.05
C ASN A 68 -4.80 -5.82 -1.15
N GLY A 69 -3.62 -6.41 -1.15
CA GLY A 69 -2.62 -6.16 -2.19
C GLY A 69 -1.51 -5.19 -1.83
N MET A 70 -1.52 -4.65 -0.61
CA MET A 70 -0.48 -3.72 -0.15
C MET A 70 0.74 -4.49 0.32
N ILE A 71 1.92 -3.88 0.14
CA ILE A 71 3.16 -4.37 0.76
C ILE A 71 3.32 -3.64 2.07
N ALA A 72 3.54 -4.39 3.16
CA ALA A 72 3.67 -3.84 4.49
C ALA A 72 5.11 -3.99 5.01
N ASP A 73 5.74 -2.87 5.33
CA ASP A 73 7.05 -2.80 5.97
C ASP A 73 6.82 -2.41 7.43
N TYR A 74 7.23 -3.26 8.36
CA TYR A 74 7.01 -3.01 9.77
C TYR A 74 8.32 -2.98 10.55
N ALA A 75 8.33 -2.20 11.63
CA ALA A 75 9.40 -2.20 12.61
C ALA A 75 8.79 -2.04 14.00
N ILE A 76 9.21 -2.89 14.93
CA ILE A 76 8.72 -2.87 16.30
C ILE A 76 9.75 -2.21 17.19
N HIS A 77 9.33 -1.21 17.95
CA HIS A 77 10.16 -0.46 18.89
C HIS A 77 9.69 -0.70 20.31
N ASP A 78 10.56 -1.23 21.14
CA ASP A 78 10.32 -1.39 22.58
C ASP A 78 11.61 -1.05 23.32
N LYS A 79 11.65 0.13 23.93
CA LYS A 79 12.80 0.62 24.69
C LYS A 79 12.75 0.25 26.17
N GLY A 80 11.75 -0.52 26.59
CA GLY A 80 11.57 -0.85 27.97
C GLY A 80 10.98 0.28 28.83
N ASP A 81 10.45 1.32 28.16
CA ASP A 81 9.88 2.50 28.81
C ASP A 81 8.37 2.39 29.07
N GLY A 82 7.79 1.19 28.81
CA GLY A 82 6.37 0.97 28.96
C GLY A 82 5.54 1.50 27.79
N ASN A 83 6.17 1.82 26.67
CA ASN A 83 5.49 2.35 25.48
C ASN A 83 5.94 1.61 24.21
N PRO A 84 5.72 0.28 24.12
CA PRO A 84 6.03 -0.44 22.90
C PRO A 84 5.13 -0.01 21.78
N HIS A 85 5.69 0.14 20.56
CA HIS A 85 4.92 0.54 19.40
C HIS A 85 5.50 -0.04 18.12
N ALA A 86 4.65 -0.12 17.09
CA ALA A 86 5.04 -0.56 15.76
C ALA A 86 4.90 0.58 14.77
N HIS A 87 5.91 0.75 13.92
CA HIS A 87 5.86 1.64 12.76
C HIS A 87 5.54 0.80 11.54
N LEU A 88 4.53 1.21 10.77
CA LEU A 88 4.14 0.56 9.54
C LEU A 88 4.29 1.52 8.37
N MET A 89 4.85 1.03 7.28
CA MET A 89 4.88 1.75 6.00
C MET A 89 4.23 0.86 4.95
N LEU A 90 3.21 1.39 4.28
CA LEU A 90 2.41 0.65 3.33
C LEU A 90 2.52 1.28 1.95
N THR A 91 2.55 0.44 0.91
CA THR A 91 2.61 0.93 -0.47
C THR A 91 1.28 1.56 -0.89
N MET A 92 1.38 2.59 -1.74
CA MET A 92 0.21 3.30 -2.28
C MET A 92 -0.37 2.61 -3.52
N ARG A 93 0.46 1.83 -4.23
CA ARG A 93 0.07 1.15 -5.47
C ARG A 93 0.06 -0.34 -5.29
N ALA A 94 -0.89 -1.01 -5.94
CA ALA A 94 -0.86 -2.45 -6.09
C ALA A 94 0.10 -2.83 -7.22
N MET A 95 0.47 -4.10 -7.28
CA MET A 95 1.24 -4.67 -8.39
C MET A 95 0.40 -5.69 -9.14
N ASP A 96 0.67 -5.83 -10.44
CA ASP A 96 0.10 -6.92 -11.22
C ASP A 96 0.88 -8.22 -10.98
N GLU A 97 0.45 -9.32 -11.60
CA GLU A 97 1.08 -10.63 -11.45
C GLU A 97 2.49 -10.68 -12.07
N LYS A 98 2.83 -9.71 -12.93
CA LYS A 98 4.14 -9.62 -13.57
C LYS A 98 5.13 -8.76 -12.78
N GLY A 99 4.71 -8.22 -11.64
CA GLY A 99 5.56 -7.39 -10.80
C GLY A 99 5.63 -5.93 -11.21
N ASN A 100 4.68 -5.46 -12.00
CA ASN A 100 4.60 -4.06 -12.41
C ASN A 100 3.65 -3.29 -11.51
N TRP A 101 4.03 -2.06 -11.16
CA TRP A 101 3.17 -1.17 -10.37
C TRP A 101 1.96 -0.74 -11.19
N LEU A 102 0.77 -0.84 -10.59
CA LEU A 102 -0.46 -0.33 -11.19
C LEU A 102 -0.60 1.17 -10.93
N PRO A 103 -1.29 1.92 -11.81
CA PRO A 103 -1.60 3.32 -11.53
C PRO A 103 -2.44 3.48 -10.26
N LYS A 104 -2.27 4.59 -9.53
CA LYS A 104 -3.10 4.90 -8.36
C LYS A 104 -4.56 5.12 -8.75
N ALA A 105 -4.80 5.63 -9.95
CA ALA A 105 -6.13 5.89 -10.48
C ALA A 105 -6.15 5.55 -11.97
N ARG A 106 -7.33 5.23 -12.45
CA ARG A 106 -7.55 4.96 -13.87
C ARG A 106 -8.68 5.83 -14.39
N LYS A 107 -8.62 6.10 -15.70
CA LYS A 107 -9.65 6.87 -16.40
C LYS A 107 -10.78 5.92 -16.81
N ILE A 108 -12.00 6.26 -16.40
CA ILE A 108 -13.20 5.52 -16.76
C ILE A 108 -14.03 6.42 -17.67
N TYR A 109 -14.36 5.93 -18.87
CA TYR A 109 -15.21 6.66 -19.78
C TYR A 109 -16.66 6.50 -19.41
N ASP A 110 -17.37 7.62 -19.29
CA ASP A 110 -18.79 7.60 -19.07
C ASP A 110 -19.52 7.14 -20.34
N LEU A 111 -20.55 6.32 -20.18
CA LEU A 111 -21.31 5.76 -21.29
C LEU A 111 -22.73 6.31 -21.27
N ASP A 112 -23.29 6.46 -22.46
CA ASP A 112 -24.71 6.80 -22.61
C ASP A 112 -25.59 5.56 -22.40
N GLU A 113 -26.91 5.72 -22.53
CA GLU A 113 -27.88 4.63 -22.35
C GLU A 113 -27.72 3.49 -23.36
N HIS A 114 -27.01 3.73 -24.47
CA HIS A 114 -26.73 2.73 -25.49
C HIS A 114 -25.36 2.07 -25.35
N GLY A 115 -24.61 2.41 -24.29
CA GLY A 115 -23.28 1.88 -24.06
C GLY A 115 -22.17 2.55 -24.85
N ASN A 116 -22.43 3.70 -25.45
CA ASN A 116 -21.44 4.46 -26.23
C ASN A 116 -20.82 5.56 -25.39
N LYS A 117 -19.54 5.89 -25.67
CA LYS A 117 -18.85 6.99 -25.02
C LYS A 117 -19.54 8.31 -25.34
N ILE A 118 -19.67 9.18 -24.33
CA ILE A 118 -20.30 10.48 -24.47
C ILE A 118 -19.25 11.48 -24.96
N LYS A 119 -19.49 12.08 -26.13
CA LYS A 119 -18.60 13.08 -26.70
C LYS A 119 -18.94 14.47 -26.18
N LEU A 120 -17.92 15.19 -25.69
CA LEU A 120 -18.08 16.56 -25.22
C LEU A 120 -17.95 17.56 -26.39
N PRO A 121 -18.45 18.79 -26.21
CA PRO A 121 -18.30 19.83 -27.25
C PRO A 121 -16.85 20.12 -27.64
N SER A 122 -15.90 19.86 -26.74
CA SER A 122 -14.46 20.01 -27.02
C SER A 122 -13.89 18.95 -27.97
N GLY A 123 -14.66 17.91 -28.30
CA GLY A 123 -14.20 16.77 -29.07
C GLY A 123 -13.67 15.61 -28.25
N ASN A 124 -13.48 15.80 -26.95
CA ASN A 124 -13.04 14.75 -26.04
C ASN A 124 -14.24 13.96 -25.52
N TYR A 125 -13.98 12.73 -25.06
CA TYR A 125 -15.01 11.90 -24.44
C TYR A 125 -15.12 12.20 -22.95
N LYS A 126 -16.33 12.22 -22.45
CA LYS A 126 -16.59 12.41 -21.02
C LYS A 126 -16.04 11.24 -20.22
N SER A 127 -15.32 11.53 -19.16
CA SER A 127 -14.69 10.52 -18.30
C SER A 127 -14.53 11.03 -16.88
N HIS A 128 -14.26 10.10 -15.96
CA HIS A 128 -13.89 10.42 -14.59
C HIS A 128 -12.74 9.52 -14.17
N LYS A 129 -12.07 9.87 -13.07
CA LYS A 129 -10.99 9.06 -12.49
C LYS A 129 -11.53 8.22 -11.35
N GLU A 130 -11.09 6.97 -11.31
CA GLU A 130 -11.34 6.07 -10.17
C GLU A 130 -10.02 5.57 -9.63
N ASN A 131 -9.91 5.45 -8.30
CA ASN A 131 -8.76 4.82 -7.70
C ASN A 131 -8.72 3.34 -8.06
N THR A 132 -7.53 2.84 -8.38
CA THR A 132 -7.35 1.43 -8.74
C THR A 132 -7.37 0.51 -7.53
N VAL A 133 -7.22 1.07 -6.33
CA VAL A 133 -7.24 0.33 -5.08
C VAL A 133 -8.07 1.10 -4.04
N ASP A 134 -8.82 0.37 -3.23
CA ASP A 134 -9.77 0.96 -2.30
C ASP A 134 -9.12 1.77 -1.19
N TRP A 135 -7.90 1.41 -0.77
CA TRP A 135 -7.23 2.11 0.32
C TRP A 135 -6.76 3.52 -0.03
N ASN A 136 -6.88 3.92 -1.29
CA ASN A 136 -6.60 5.30 -1.72
C ASN A 136 -7.86 6.16 -1.78
N ASP A 137 -9.03 5.61 -1.52
CA ASP A 137 -10.26 6.36 -1.46
C ASP A 137 -10.30 7.21 -0.18
N PRO A 138 -10.80 8.45 -0.25
CA PRO A 138 -10.89 9.30 0.93
C PRO A 138 -11.86 8.78 1.98
#